data_9760369c6d72cb60b19d822d75e776d8
#
_entry.id   9760369c6d72cb60b19d822d75e776d8
#
_cell.length_a   1.000
_cell.length_b   1.000
_cell.length_c   1.000
_cell.angle_alpha   90.00
_cell.angle_beta   90.00
_cell.angle_gamma   90.00
#
_symmetry.space_group_name_H-M   'P 1'
#
loop_
_entity.id
_entity.type
_entity.pdbx_description
1 polymer ?
#
loop_
_entity_poly.entity_id
_entity_poly.type
_entity_poly.pdbx_seq_one_letter_code
_entity_poly.pdbx_strand_id
1 'polypeptide(L)'
;MDELEQGEIVVEVDDESQDDEVHVTYDIANYPSDFTLSGIVEMWGNGDITIPEFQREFVWNIKQSSLLIESFLLGLPVPPVFFYIDDENKNLVIDGQQRILSIVFFFEGFFGVENLQGKRQVFRLAGLDKKNPYYRKTFNDLTAVEQRKLRNTVLRAMNIRQLSPIGENTSTLWRKR
;
A
#
# COMPACT_ATOMS: atom_id res chain seq x y z
N MET A 1 -27.61 0.74 6.76
CA MET A 1 -26.99 1.25 8.01
C MET A 1 -26.11 0.13 8.51
N ASP A 2 -24.87 0.11 8.05
CA ASP A 2 -23.90 -0.92 8.44
C ASP A 2 -23.32 -0.55 9.79
N GLU A 3 -23.51 -1.46 10.75
CA GLU A 3 -22.88 -1.36 12.06
C GLU A 3 -21.37 -1.50 11.91
N LEU A 4 -20.64 -0.46 12.28
CA LEU A 4 -19.19 -0.49 12.43
C LEU A 4 -18.89 -1.47 13.58
N GLU A 5 -18.24 -2.58 13.29
CA GLU A 5 -17.71 -3.46 14.34
C GLU A 5 -16.64 -2.70 15.12
N GLN A 6 -17.00 -2.28 16.32
CA GLN A 6 -16.07 -1.75 17.31
C GLN A 6 -15.36 -2.96 17.96
N GLY A 7 -14.14 -3.22 17.53
CA GLY A 7 -13.29 -4.24 18.15
C GLY A 7 -12.46 -3.62 19.28
N GLU A 8 -12.80 -3.93 20.52
CA GLU A 8 -11.98 -3.61 21.69
C GLU A 8 -10.85 -4.65 21.80
N ILE A 9 -9.60 -4.23 21.59
CA ILE A 9 -8.42 -5.09 21.79
C ILE A 9 -7.78 -4.73 23.12
N VAL A 10 -7.90 -5.63 24.08
CA VAL A 10 -7.17 -5.55 25.37
C VAL A 10 -5.88 -6.35 25.23
N VAL A 11 -4.75 -5.71 25.35
CA VAL A 11 -3.44 -6.37 25.41
C VAL A 11 -2.98 -6.38 26.86
N GLU A 12 -3.04 -7.55 27.49
CA GLU A 12 -2.43 -7.78 28.81
C GLU A 12 -0.93 -8.02 28.61
N VAL A 13 -0.11 -7.19 29.21
CA VAL A 13 1.34 -7.40 29.28
C VAL A 13 1.66 -7.76 30.74
N ASP A 14 1.89 -9.06 30.98
CA ASP A 14 2.43 -9.54 32.25
C ASP A 14 3.91 -9.16 32.35
N ASP A 15 4.24 -8.19 33.18
CA ASP A 15 5.59 -7.94 33.68
C ASP A 15 5.51 -7.84 35.19
N GLU A 16 6.16 -8.79 35.89
CA GLU A 16 6.25 -8.86 37.38
C GLU A 16 7.18 -7.75 37.91
N SER A 17 6.75 -6.50 37.82
CA SER A 17 7.30 -5.41 38.63
C SER A 17 6.16 -4.49 39.06
N GLN A 18 6.03 -4.29 40.34
CA GLN A 18 5.11 -3.37 40.99
C GLN A 18 5.38 -1.94 40.48
N ASP A 19 4.70 -1.55 39.43
CA ASP A 19 4.52 -0.16 39.03
C ASP A 19 3.18 -0.07 38.29
N ASP A 20 2.45 1.00 38.54
CA ASP A 20 1.10 1.32 38.08
C ASP A 20 0.73 0.72 36.74
N GLU A 21 -0.23 -0.23 36.68
CA GLU A 21 -0.80 -0.78 35.46
C GLU A 21 -1.42 0.35 34.62
N VAL A 22 -0.69 0.80 33.62
CA VAL A 22 -1.21 1.73 32.62
C VAL A 22 -2.08 0.94 31.66
N HIS A 23 -3.37 0.86 31.94
CA HIS A 23 -4.34 0.34 30.97
C HIS A 23 -4.43 1.30 29.78
N VAL A 24 -3.81 0.93 28.66
CA VAL A 24 -3.88 1.68 27.41
C VAL A 24 -5.05 1.14 26.60
N THR A 25 -6.17 1.85 26.60
CA THR A 25 -7.31 1.53 25.74
C THR A 25 -7.14 2.23 24.40
N TYR A 26 -7.15 1.46 23.31
CA TYR A 26 -7.11 1.99 21.95
C TYR A 26 -8.52 2.01 21.35
N ASP A 27 -8.99 3.18 21.01
CA ASP A 27 -10.24 3.32 20.24
C ASP A 27 -9.87 3.38 18.75
N ILE A 28 -9.99 2.24 18.07
CA ILE A 28 -9.52 2.03 16.71
C ILE A 28 -10.70 1.64 15.82
N ALA A 29 -10.93 2.39 14.75
CA ALA A 29 -11.79 1.98 13.66
C ALA A 29 -10.98 1.23 12.59
N ASN A 30 -11.48 0.08 12.16
CA ASN A 30 -10.94 -0.70 11.05
C ASN A 30 -12.04 -0.92 10.02
N TYR A 31 -11.82 -0.47 8.77
CA TYR A 31 -12.81 -0.60 7.72
C TYR A 31 -12.17 -0.82 6.34
N PRO A 32 -12.81 -1.64 5.48
CA PRO A 32 -12.32 -1.86 4.14
C PRO A 32 -12.60 -0.66 3.24
N SER A 33 -11.72 -0.46 2.25
CA SER A 33 -11.93 0.47 1.14
C SER A 33 -11.43 -0.15 -0.15
N ASP A 34 -12.10 0.16 -1.24
CA ASP A 34 -11.73 -0.31 -2.56
C ASP A 34 -11.23 0.90 -3.39
N PHE A 35 -9.95 0.85 -3.79
CA PHE A 35 -9.34 1.87 -4.63
C PHE A 35 -9.07 1.33 -6.03
N THR A 36 -9.37 2.10 -7.07
CA THR A 36 -8.90 1.77 -8.42
C THR A 36 -7.38 1.95 -8.50
N LEU A 37 -6.72 1.20 -9.38
CA LEU A 37 -5.26 1.37 -9.55
C LEU A 37 -4.91 2.78 -10.01
N SER A 38 -5.73 3.41 -10.87
CA SER A 38 -5.56 4.81 -11.23
C SER A 38 -5.72 5.75 -10.03
N GLY A 39 -6.65 5.47 -9.12
CA GLY A 39 -6.83 6.23 -7.88
C GLY A 39 -5.61 6.15 -6.97
N ILE A 40 -5.03 4.94 -6.80
CA ILE A 40 -3.77 4.77 -6.05
C ILE A 40 -2.63 5.62 -6.64
N VAL A 41 -2.47 5.62 -7.98
CA VAL A 41 -1.43 6.39 -8.66
C VAL A 41 -1.65 7.90 -8.48
N GLU A 42 -2.90 8.35 -8.58
CA GLU A 42 -3.26 9.76 -8.36
C GLU A 42 -3.00 10.19 -6.90
N MET A 43 -3.46 9.41 -5.93
CA MET A 43 -3.23 9.67 -4.51
C MET A 43 -1.74 9.69 -4.16
N TRP A 44 -0.94 8.80 -4.78
CA TRP A 44 0.51 8.81 -4.65
C TRP A 44 1.11 10.11 -5.19
N GLY A 45 0.73 10.52 -6.40
CA GLY A 45 1.20 11.75 -7.05
C GLY A 45 0.84 13.03 -6.28
N ASN A 46 -0.31 13.03 -5.60
CA ASN A 46 -0.78 14.14 -4.76
C ASN A 46 -0.15 14.16 -3.36
N GLY A 47 0.57 13.09 -2.95
CA GLY A 47 1.09 12.95 -1.59
C GLY A 47 0.04 12.55 -0.54
N ASP A 48 -1.11 12.03 -1.00
CA ASP A 48 -2.17 11.50 -0.12
C ASP A 48 -1.86 10.08 0.38
N ILE A 49 -0.95 9.38 -0.30
CA ILE A 49 -0.34 8.13 0.16
C ILE A 49 1.12 8.41 0.48
N THR A 50 1.56 8.06 1.70
CA THR A 50 2.93 8.22 2.15
C THR A 50 3.47 6.92 2.73
N ILE A 51 4.77 6.71 2.56
CA ILE A 51 5.50 5.58 3.17
C ILE A 51 6.31 6.14 4.33
N PRO A 52 6.08 5.67 5.57
CA PRO A 52 6.86 6.12 6.72
C PRO A 52 8.35 5.83 6.55
N GLU A 53 9.23 6.75 7.00
CA GLU A 53 10.68 6.65 6.85
C GLU A 53 11.30 5.40 7.48
N PHE A 54 10.66 4.83 8.50
CA PHE A 54 11.12 3.61 9.18
C PHE A 54 10.81 2.33 8.40
N GLN A 55 10.02 2.39 7.33
CA GLN A 55 9.77 1.22 6.50
C GLN A 55 10.98 0.94 5.60
N ARG A 56 11.19 -0.38 5.34
CA ARG A 56 12.27 -0.80 4.43
C ARG A 56 12.12 -0.16 3.06
N GLU A 57 13.23 0.05 2.38
CA GLU A 57 13.26 0.49 0.99
C GLU A 57 12.50 -0.47 0.06
N PHE A 58 12.22 -0.01 -1.15
CA PHE A 58 11.67 -0.86 -2.21
C PHE A 58 12.69 -1.93 -2.59
N VAL A 59 12.33 -3.20 -2.37
CA VAL A 59 13.25 -4.35 -2.54
C VAL A 59 12.80 -5.34 -3.62
N TRP A 60 11.58 -5.24 -4.13
CA TRP A 60 11.13 -6.09 -5.20
C TRP A 60 11.92 -5.83 -6.47
N ASN A 61 12.29 -6.92 -7.17
CA ASN A 61 12.85 -6.80 -8.50
C ASN A 61 11.74 -6.65 -9.55
N ILE A 62 12.13 -6.31 -10.77
CA ILE A 62 11.20 -6.07 -11.88
C ILE A 62 10.34 -7.31 -12.21
N LYS A 63 10.83 -8.55 -11.98
CA LYS A 63 10.05 -9.76 -12.22
C LYS A 63 8.93 -9.92 -11.19
N GLN A 64 9.20 -9.69 -9.92
CA GLN A 64 8.19 -9.74 -8.85
C GLN A 64 7.10 -8.69 -9.10
N SER A 65 7.49 -7.47 -9.41
CA SER A 65 6.56 -6.40 -9.78
C SER A 65 5.75 -6.73 -11.04
N SER A 66 6.38 -7.35 -12.04
CA SER A 66 5.70 -7.77 -13.27
C SER A 66 4.63 -8.83 -13.03
N LEU A 67 4.89 -9.81 -12.14
CA LEU A 67 3.92 -10.84 -11.76
C LEU A 67 2.70 -10.23 -11.05
N LEU A 68 2.91 -9.18 -10.25
CA LEU A 68 1.81 -8.44 -9.65
C LEU A 68 0.95 -7.76 -10.72
N ILE A 69 1.57 -7.04 -11.66
CA ILE A 69 0.84 -6.36 -12.74
C ILE A 69 0.10 -7.37 -13.63
N GLU A 70 0.74 -8.51 -13.94
CA GLU A 70 0.08 -9.59 -14.65
C GLU A 70 -1.15 -10.10 -13.90
N SER A 71 -1.07 -10.28 -12.58
CA SER A 71 -2.20 -10.71 -11.75
C SER A 71 -3.40 -9.77 -11.91
N PHE A 72 -3.19 -8.46 -11.93
CA PHE A 72 -4.24 -7.48 -12.18
C PHE A 72 -4.81 -7.57 -13.61
N LEU A 73 -3.95 -7.73 -14.62
CA LEU A 73 -4.38 -7.87 -16.00
C LEU A 73 -5.22 -9.14 -16.23
N LEU A 74 -4.89 -10.22 -15.54
CA LEU A 74 -5.61 -11.49 -15.58
C LEU A 74 -6.86 -11.50 -14.67
N GLY A 75 -6.98 -10.54 -13.74
CA GLY A 75 -8.07 -10.50 -12.75
C GLY A 75 -7.90 -11.51 -11.62
N LEU A 76 -6.65 -11.88 -11.31
CA LEU A 76 -6.34 -12.77 -10.18
C LEU A 76 -6.42 -12.01 -8.86
N PRO A 77 -6.77 -12.69 -7.77
CA PRO A 77 -6.84 -12.06 -6.44
C PRO A 77 -5.46 -11.60 -5.99
N VAL A 78 -5.40 -10.37 -5.48
CA VAL A 78 -4.20 -9.77 -4.89
C VAL A 78 -4.49 -9.46 -3.42
N PRO A 79 -3.56 -9.76 -2.49
CA PRO A 79 -3.74 -9.43 -1.09
C PRO A 79 -3.99 -7.94 -0.88
N PRO A 80 -4.81 -7.55 0.11
CA PRO A 80 -5.10 -6.16 0.41
C PRO A 80 -3.84 -5.42 0.90
N VAL A 81 -3.85 -4.10 0.78
CA VAL A 81 -2.88 -3.21 1.43
C VAL A 81 -3.47 -2.68 2.74
N PHE A 82 -2.63 -2.20 3.63
CA PHE A 82 -3.06 -1.65 4.92
C PHE A 82 -2.58 -0.21 5.04
N PHE A 83 -3.52 0.68 5.36
CA PHE A 83 -3.25 2.09 5.61
C PHE A 83 -3.59 2.46 7.05
N TYR A 84 -2.77 3.31 7.64
CA TYR A 84 -3.17 4.13 8.77
C TYR A 84 -3.62 5.49 8.25
N ILE A 85 -4.80 5.92 8.65
CA ILE A 85 -5.33 7.23 8.27
C ILE A 85 -4.98 8.21 9.37
N ASP A 86 -4.12 9.18 9.07
CA ASP A 86 -3.70 10.19 10.03
C ASP A 86 -4.76 11.30 10.21
N ASP A 87 -4.45 12.25 11.08
CA ASP A 87 -5.34 13.37 11.43
C ASP A 87 -5.55 14.33 10.24
N GLU A 88 -4.63 14.34 9.28
CA GLU A 88 -4.73 15.11 8.02
C GLU A 88 -5.47 14.33 6.91
N ASN A 89 -6.01 13.14 7.21
CA ASN A 89 -6.61 12.19 6.26
C ASN A 89 -5.65 11.67 5.18
N LYS A 90 -4.35 11.65 5.45
CA LYS A 90 -3.37 10.98 4.61
C LYS A 90 -3.31 9.49 4.93
N ASN A 91 -3.00 8.70 3.91
CA ASN A 91 -2.91 7.25 3.99
C ASN A 91 -1.43 6.85 4.17
N LEU A 92 -1.04 6.55 5.42
CA LEU A 92 0.28 6.03 5.71
C LEU A 92 0.29 4.52 5.47
N VAL A 93 1.17 4.04 4.60
CA VAL A 93 1.28 2.63 4.28
C VAL A 93 1.81 1.85 5.48
N ILE A 94 1.01 0.90 6.00
CA ILE A 94 1.43 -0.05 7.05
C ILE A 94 1.97 -1.33 6.39
N ASP A 95 1.23 -1.87 5.43
CA ASP A 95 1.66 -3.01 4.61
C ASP A 95 1.21 -2.83 3.17
N GLY A 96 1.98 -3.41 2.25
CA GLY A 96 1.70 -3.34 0.81
C GLY A 96 2.53 -2.32 0.06
N GLN A 97 3.54 -1.70 0.67
CA GLN A 97 4.45 -0.75 0.03
C GLN A 97 4.97 -1.26 -1.32
N GLN A 98 5.45 -2.51 -1.38
CA GLN A 98 6.01 -3.08 -2.61
C GLN A 98 4.93 -3.17 -3.70
N ARG A 99 3.69 -3.49 -3.34
CA ARG A 99 2.54 -3.54 -4.26
C ARG A 99 2.20 -2.16 -4.79
N ILE A 100 2.06 -1.17 -3.90
CA ILE A 100 1.75 0.23 -4.27
C ILE A 100 2.81 0.79 -5.20
N LEU A 101 4.09 0.69 -4.84
CA LEU A 101 5.20 1.21 -5.65
C LEU A 101 5.31 0.49 -7.00
N SER A 102 5.06 -0.83 -7.06
CA SER A 102 5.04 -1.55 -8.34
C SER A 102 3.95 -1.04 -9.29
N ILE A 103 2.77 -0.73 -8.75
CA ILE A 103 1.67 -0.14 -9.52
C ILE A 103 2.08 1.24 -10.03
N VAL A 104 2.54 2.12 -9.15
CA VAL A 104 2.99 3.48 -9.50
C VAL A 104 4.05 3.43 -10.59
N PHE A 105 5.12 2.65 -10.40
CA PHE A 105 6.21 2.54 -11.37
C PHE A 105 5.75 2.03 -12.74
N PHE A 106 4.80 1.08 -12.78
CA PHE A 106 4.30 0.58 -14.05
C PHE A 106 3.48 1.64 -14.81
N PHE A 107 2.64 2.40 -14.11
CA PHE A 107 1.87 3.49 -14.70
C PHE A 107 2.74 4.65 -15.16
N GLU A 108 3.82 4.96 -14.41
CA GLU A 108 4.83 5.94 -14.81
C GLU A 108 5.70 5.48 -15.99
N GLY A 109 5.78 4.16 -16.22
CA GLY A 109 6.59 3.55 -17.27
C GLY A 109 8.06 3.32 -16.90
N PHE A 110 8.46 3.60 -15.65
CA PHE A 110 9.82 3.45 -15.15
C PHE A 110 9.87 2.65 -13.87
N PHE A 111 10.83 1.75 -13.77
CA PHE A 111 11.01 0.86 -12.62
C PHE A 111 12.03 1.40 -11.63
N GLY A 112 11.65 1.38 -10.34
CA GLY A 112 12.52 1.76 -9.24
C GLY A 112 12.82 3.26 -9.16
N VAL A 113 13.83 3.59 -8.37
CA VAL A 113 14.34 4.95 -8.19
C VAL A 113 15.44 5.26 -9.22
N GLU A 114 15.79 6.52 -9.36
CA GLU A 114 16.88 6.96 -10.21
C GLU A 114 18.21 6.36 -9.75
N ASN A 115 19.02 5.94 -10.72
CA ASN A 115 20.40 5.53 -10.46
C ASN A 115 21.31 6.74 -10.23
N LEU A 116 22.59 6.51 -9.93
CA LEU A 116 23.60 7.56 -9.71
C LEU A 116 23.77 8.54 -10.90
N GLN A 117 23.24 8.22 -12.08
CA GLN A 117 23.28 9.02 -13.29
C GLN A 117 21.93 9.73 -13.57
N GLY A 118 20.98 9.70 -12.63
CA GLY A 118 19.66 10.29 -12.78
C GLY A 118 18.76 9.54 -13.77
N LYS A 119 19.01 8.25 -14.03
CA LYS A 119 18.24 7.43 -14.98
C LYS A 119 17.47 6.34 -14.26
N ARG A 120 16.24 6.12 -14.70
CA ARG A 120 15.40 4.99 -14.29
C ARG A 120 15.29 3.97 -15.42
N GLN A 121 15.20 2.69 -15.07
CA GLN A 121 14.95 1.62 -16.02
C GLN A 121 13.51 1.70 -16.54
N VAL A 122 13.31 1.54 -17.87
CA VAL A 122 11.96 1.41 -18.42
C VAL A 122 11.29 0.15 -17.88
N PHE A 123 10.07 0.28 -17.36
CA PHE A 123 9.33 -0.85 -16.82
C PHE A 123 8.68 -1.65 -17.95
N ARG A 124 9.35 -2.71 -18.35
CA ARG A 124 8.80 -3.74 -19.25
C ARG A 124 8.50 -4.99 -18.45
N LEU A 125 7.29 -5.55 -18.61
CA LEU A 125 6.90 -6.80 -17.93
C LEU A 125 7.90 -7.90 -18.22
N ALA A 126 8.55 -8.42 -17.18
CA ALA A 126 9.66 -9.36 -17.24
C ALA A 126 9.36 -10.62 -16.42
N GLY A 127 10.04 -11.73 -16.74
CA GLY A 127 9.84 -12.99 -16.03
C GLY A 127 8.58 -13.76 -16.42
N LEU A 128 7.79 -13.25 -17.36
CA LEU A 128 6.63 -13.93 -17.94
C LEU A 128 7.08 -14.93 -19.02
N ASP A 129 6.23 -15.92 -19.30
CA ASP A 129 6.44 -16.80 -20.46
C ASP A 129 6.45 -15.99 -21.75
N LYS A 130 7.29 -16.38 -22.72
CA LYS A 130 7.38 -15.70 -24.03
C LYS A 130 6.08 -15.75 -24.84
N LYS A 131 5.21 -16.72 -24.57
CA LYS A 131 3.88 -16.83 -25.19
C LYS A 131 2.82 -15.97 -24.48
N ASN A 132 3.14 -15.40 -23.34
CA ASN A 132 2.24 -14.54 -22.61
C ASN A 132 1.98 -13.25 -23.42
N PRO A 133 0.72 -12.83 -23.63
CA PRO A 133 0.39 -11.65 -24.43
C PRO A 133 0.96 -10.35 -23.85
N TYR A 134 1.34 -10.35 -22.59
CA TYR A 134 1.90 -9.19 -21.89
C TYR A 134 3.43 -9.20 -21.82
N TYR A 135 4.09 -10.26 -22.32
CA TYR A 135 5.54 -10.38 -22.28
C TYR A 135 6.23 -9.16 -22.88
N ARG A 136 7.10 -8.50 -22.09
CA ARG A 136 7.88 -7.30 -22.43
C ARG A 136 7.07 -6.05 -22.77
N LYS A 137 5.77 -6.03 -22.58
CA LYS A 137 4.97 -4.81 -22.73
C LYS A 137 5.26 -3.82 -21.60
N THR A 138 5.26 -2.54 -21.94
CA THR A 138 5.12 -1.40 -21.02
C THR A 138 3.64 -1.08 -20.85
N PHE A 139 3.29 -0.16 -19.94
CA PHE A 139 1.92 0.35 -19.84
C PHE A 139 1.41 0.93 -21.17
N ASN A 140 2.27 1.66 -21.89
CA ASN A 140 1.91 2.28 -23.17
C ASN A 140 1.79 1.27 -24.33
N ASP A 141 2.40 0.08 -24.22
CA ASP A 141 2.27 -0.98 -25.22
C ASP A 141 0.96 -1.80 -25.04
N LEU A 142 0.23 -1.59 -23.93
CA LEU A 142 -1.09 -2.19 -23.74
C LEU A 142 -2.12 -1.52 -24.66
N THR A 143 -3.09 -2.31 -25.14
CA THR A 143 -4.22 -1.76 -25.90
C THR A 143 -5.05 -0.81 -25.03
N ALA A 144 -5.80 0.09 -25.65
CA ALA A 144 -6.67 1.02 -24.91
C ALA A 144 -7.69 0.29 -24.00
N VAL A 145 -8.13 -0.90 -24.39
CA VAL A 145 -9.02 -1.74 -23.58
C VAL A 145 -8.30 -2.30 -22.35
N GLU A 146 -7.08 -2.84 -22.54
CA GLU A 146 -6.25 -3.36 -21.44
C GLU A 146 -5.85 -2.25 -20.45
N GLN A 147 -5.45 -1.07 -20.96
CA GLN A 147 -5.14 0.09 -20.11
C GLN A 147 -6.36 0.51 -19.29
N ARG A 148 -7.55 0.58 -19.91
CA ARG A 148 -8.79 0.94 -19.19
C ARG A 148 -9.15 -0.10 -18.14
N LYS A 149 -9.04 -1.40 -18.49
CA LYS A 149 -9.24 -2.49 -17.53
C LYS A 149 -8.29 -2.33 -16.34
N LEU A 150 -7.00 -2.14 -16.59
CA LEU A 150 -6.01 -2.01 -15.53
C LEU A 150 -6.26 -0.78 -14.65
N ARG A 151 -6.57 0.38 -15.24
CA ARG A 151 -6.91 1.60 -14.48
C ARG A 151 -8.09 1.40 -13.54
N ASN A 152 -9.11 0.68 -13.98
CA ASN A 152 -10.35 0.44 -13.22
C ASN A 152 -10.28 -0.81 -12.32
N THR A 153 -9.21 -1.60 -12.41
CA THR A 153 -9.01 -2.74 -11.51
C THR A 153 -8.88 -2.23 -10.08
N VAL A 154 -9.52 -2.95 -9.17
CA VAL A 154 -9.61 -2.58 -7.76
C VAL A 154 -8.49 -3.24 -6.96
N LEU A 155 -7.80 -2.46 -6.14
CA LEU A 155 -6.98 -2.91 -5.04
C LEU A 155 -7.72 -2.66 -3.74
N ARG A 156 -7.98 -3.74 -2.99
CA ARG A 156 -8.60 -3.65 -1.66
C ARG A 156 -7.60 -3.11 -0.65
N ALA A 157 -8.07 -2.21 0.21
CA ALA A 157 -7.32 -1.72 1.34
C ALA A 157 -8.10 -1.95 2.65
N MET A 158 -7.36 -2.10 3.74
CA MET A 158 -7.86 -2.05 5.10
C MET A 158 -7.35 -0.76 5.72
N ASN A 159 -8.27 0.12 6.09
CA ASN A 159 -7.95 1.39 6.72
C ASN A 159 -8.07 1.25 8.23
N ILE A 160 -7.07 1.75 8.94
CA ILE A 160 -7.00 1.78 10.39
C ILE A 160 -6.97 3.26 10.79
N ARG A 161 -7.90 3.68 11.63
CA ARG A 161 -7.95 5.04 12.17
C ARG A 161 -8.12 5.00 13.68
N GLN A 162 -7.37 5.83 14.37
CA GLN A 162 -7.61 6.10 15.78
C GLN A 162 -8.76 7.10 15.93
N LEU A 163 -9.77 6.77 16.74
CA LEU A 163 -10.98 7.59 16.92
C LEU A 163 -10.88 8.57 18.07
N SER A 164 -10.13 8.21 19.14
CA SER A 164 -9.94 9.07 20.30
C SER A 164 -8.47 9.47 20.43
N PRO A 165 -8.17 10.75 20.73
CA PRO A 165 -6.82 11.14 21.08
C PRO A 165 -6.49 10.53 22.45
N ILE A 166 -5.68 9.49 22.48
CA ILE A 166 -5.04 9.05 23.72
C ILE A 166 -4.00 10.11 24.03
N GLY A 167 -4.11 10.73 25.22
CA GLY A 167 -3.30 11.83 25.71
C GLY A 167 -1.95 12.09 25.01
N GLU A 168 -1.49 13.29 25.01
CA GLU A 168 -0.46 14.00 24.20
C GLU A 168 0.76 13.24 23.62
N ASN A 169 0.83 11.89 23.68
CA ASN A 169 2.04 11.12 23.31
C ASN A 169 1.88 10.06 22.21
N THR A 170 0.74 9.93 21.55
CA THR A 170 0.49 8.81 20.61
C THR A 170 1.00 9.02 19.19
N SER A 171 1.28 10.24 18.76
CA SER A 171 1.93 10.49 17.45
C SER A 171 3.36 9.88 17.37
N THR A 172 3.91 9.45 18.50
CA THR A 172 5.28 8.92 18.63
C THR A 172 5.34 7.39 18.52
N LEU A 173 4.24 6.66 18.76
CA LEU A 173 4.26 5.18 18.81
C LEU A 173 4.50 4.54 17.43
N TRP A 174 3.97 5.11 16.37
CA TRP A 174 4.15 4.59 15.00
C TRP A 174 5.43 5.11 14.33
N ARG A 175 6.08 6.13 14.90
CA ARG A 175 7.33 6.69 14.37
C ARG A 175 8.60 6.02 14.90
N LYS A 176 8.51 5.11 15.87
CA LYS A 176 9.67 4.54 16.59
C LYS A 176 9.82 3.01 16.54
N ARG A 177 9.15 2.31 15.63
CA ARG A 177 9.38 0.86 15.44
C ARG A 177 9.86 0.54 14.04
#